data_b2c67056b0ba378073185edfe0ced082
#
_entry.id   b2c67056b0ba378073185edfe0ced082
#
_cell.length_a   1.000
_cell.length_b   1.000
_cell.length_c   1.000
_cell.angle_alpha   90.00
_cell.angle_beta   90.00
_cell.angle_gamma   90.00
#
_symmetry.space_group_name_H-M   'P 1'
#
loop_
_entity.id
_entity.type
_entity.pdbx_description
1 polymer ?
#
loop_
_entity_poly.entity_id
_entity_poly.type
_entity_poly.pdbx_seq_one_letter_code
_entity_poly.pdbx_strand_id
1 'polypeptide(L)'
;VFIAITLYLSRVVGFNDIDAAWIGGVFSAGLYFLPPFTGAFADKIGFRKAIILAFGLLTLGYFALGAMPVKIVVLPSLVVLMFGGSFIKSIITGTVAKTTTELTRARGFSIFYGMVNVGAFLGKTFAYPLRLNWGLQSINFYAAAMTLIALVLVYFFYKNVNADGEGKSLKTTWEGFIRVITNIRLVVLIFIVTGFWIIQHQLYATMPKYVLRTVGEGASPEWIANVNPFVVMTTVVIITSL
;
A
#
# COMPACT_ATOMS: atom_id res chain seq x y z
N VAL A 1 -3.70 2.75 7.39
CA VAL A 1 -2.54 2.43 8.23
C VAL A 1 -1.38 3.38 7.99
N PHE A 2 -1.00 3.70 6.75
CA PHE A 2 0.14 4.59 6.46
C PHE A 2 0.11 5.92 7.20
N ILE A 3 -1.04 6.59 7.25
CA ILE A 3 -1.18 7.89 7.93
C ILE A 3 -0.97 7.81 9.44
N ALA A 4 -1.12 6.62 10.02
CA ALA A 4 -1.00 6.40 11.46
C ALA A 4 0.31 5.68 11.86
N ILE A 5 1.11 5.20 10.89
CA ILE A 5 2.22 4.31 11.21
C ILE A 5 3.30 5.00 12.05
N THR A 6 3.71 6.21 11.70
CA THR A 6 4.72 6.94 12.47
C THR A 6 4.20 7.37 13.85
N LEU A 7 2.91 7.70 13.96
CA LEU A 7 2.24 7.96 15.24
C LEU A 7 2.17 6.69 16.08
N TYR A 8 1.80 5.56 15.50
CA TYR A 8 1.74 4.27 16.18
C TYR A 8 3.11 3.85 16.70
N LEU A 9 4.15 3.94 15.86
CA LEU A 9 5.51 3.60 16.26
C LEU A 9 6.03 4.46 17.40
N SER A 10 5.75 5.78 17.38
CA SER A 10 6.24 6.66 18.43
C SER A 10 5.38 6.65 19.70
N ARG A 11 4.05 6.64 19.60
CA ARG A 11 3.16 6.79 20.76
C ARG A 11 2.75 5.47 21.42
N VAL A 12 2.70 4.38 20.66
CA VAL A 12 2.26 3.08 21.17
C VAL A 12 3.44 2.14 21.42
N VAL A 13 4.36 2.04 20.46
CA VAL A 13 5.51 1.14 20.54
C VAL A 13 6.68 1.75 21.31
N GLY A 14 6.73 3.08 21.42
CA GLY A 14 7.76 3.80 22.18
C GLY A 14 9.09 3.95 21.43
N PHE A 15 9.07 4.10 20.13
CA PHE A 15 10.20 4.59 19.37
C PHE A 15 10.28 6.12 19.47
N ASN A 16 11.49 6.67 19.45
CA ASN A 16 11.65 8.11 19.26
C ASN A 16 11.18 8.52 17.85
N ASP A 17 10.94 9.81 17.62
CA ASP A 17 10.39 10.30 16.36
C ASP A 17 11.31 10.07 15.16
N ILE A 18 12.63 10.08 15.38
CA ILE A 18 13.63 9.85 14.34
C ILE A 18 13.59 8.39 13.92
N ASP A 19 13.62 7.46 14.86
CA ASP A 19 13.54 6.02 14.58
C ASP A 19 12.19 5.66 13.94
N ALA A 20 11.08 6.20 14.44
CA ALA A 20 9.76 5.99 13.86
C ALA A 20 9.67 6.48 12.41
N ALA A 21 10.32 7.60 12.08
CA ALA A 21 10.39 8.11 10.71
C ALA A 21 11.26 7.22 9.82
N TRP A 22 12.43 6.77 10.31
CA TRP A 22 13.30 5.85 9.58
C TRP A 22 12.63 4.50 9.31
N ILE A 23 12.02 3.89 10.32
CA ILE A 23 11.29 2.62 10.18
C ILE A 23 10.15 2.76 9.16
N GLY A 24 9.36 3.83 9.28
CA GLY A 24 8.29 4.13 8.33
C GLY A 24 8.78 4.39 6.92
N GLY A 25 9.93 5.05 6.77
CA GLY A 25 10.61 5.30 5.50
C GLY A 25 11.10 4.01 4.85
N VAL A 26 11.81 3.16 5.59
CA VAL A 26 12.28 1.85 5.09
C VAL A 26 11.12 0.94 4.71
N PHE A 27 10.08 0.89 5.54
CA PHE A 27 8.85 0.15 5.24
C PHE A 27 8.20 0.63 3.93
N SER A 28 8.09 1.94 3.74
CA SER A 28 7.55 2.53 2.52
C SER A 28 8.44 2.23 1.31
N ALA A 29 9.75 2.41 1.44
CA ALA A 29 10.71 2.10 0.38
C ALA A 29 10.61 0.63 -0.07
N GLY A 30 10.52 -0.29 0.87
CA GLY A 30 10.37 -1.72 0.56
C GLY A 30 9.06 -2.03 -0.19
N LEU A 31 7.94 -1.40 0.18
CA LEU A 31 6.66 -1.55 -0.52
C LEU A 31 6.71 -1.10 -2.00
N TYR A 32 7.61 -0.19 -2.36
CA TYR A 32 7.77 0.27 -3.74
C TYR A 32 8.92 -0.43 -4.48
N PHE A 33 9.92 -0.92 -3.75
CA PHE A 33 11.08 -1.61 -4.33
C PHE A 33 10.79 -3.09 -4.62
N LEU A 34 10.04 -3.78 -3.77
CA LEU A 34 9.78 -5.22 -3.88
C LEU A 34 8.82 -5.65 -5.01
N PRO A 35 7.86 -4.84 -5.51
CA PRO A 35 6.88 -5.29 -6.50
C PRO A 35 7.44 -5.98 -7.75
N PRO A 36 8.57 -5.59 -8.35
CA PRO A 36 9.14 -6.32 -9.49
C PRO A 36 9.50 -7.77 -9.16
N PHE A 37 10.03 -8.00 -7.96
CA PHE A 37 10.45 -9.33 -7.50
C PHE A 37 9.26 -10.19 -7.06
N THR A 38 8.34 -9.61 -6.30
CA THR A 38 7.10 -10.29 -5.89
C THR A 38 6.19 -10.55 -7.07
N GLY A 39 6.18 -9.70 -8.10
CA GLY A 39 5.49 -9.92 -9.36
C GLY A 39 6.05 -11.11 -10.13
N ALA A 40 7.36 -11.20 -10.29
CA ALA A 40 8.03 -12.33 -10.93
C ALA A 40 7.73 -13.66 -10.18
N PHE A 41 7.70 -13.61 -8.84
CA PHE A 41 7.32 -14.77 -8.05
C PHE A 41 5.83 -15.11 -8.20
N ALA A 42 4.95 -14.11 -8.25
CA ALA A 42 3.52 -14.29 -8.47
C ALA A 42 3.21 -14.90 -9.85
N ASP A 43 3.94 -14.50 -10.89
CA ASP A 43 3.84 -15.12 -12.22
C ASP A 43 4.19 -16.62 -12.17
N LYS A 44 5.16 -17.00 -11.35
CA LYS A 44 5.60 -18.40 -11.20
C LYS A 44 4.60 -19.27 -10.45
N ILE A 45 4.04 -18.81 -9.32
CA ILE A 45 3.12 -19.61 -8.47
C ILE A 45 1.66 -19.47 -8.87
N GLY A 46 1.34 -18.52 -9.76
CA GLY A 46 0.01 -18.15 -10.20
C GLY A 46 -0.62 -17.06 -9.33
N PHE A 47 -1.33 -16.14 -9.97
CA PHE A 47 -1.88 -14.94 -9.33
C PHE A 47 -2.86 -15.25 -8.21
N ARG A 48 -3.69 -16.31 -8.35
CA ARG A 48 -4.64 -16.70 -7.30
C ARG A 48 -3.93 -17.13 -6.01
N LYS A 49 -2.91 -17.96 -6.10
CA LYS A 49 -2.14 -18.41 -4.92
C LYS A 49 -1.38 -17.24 -4.29
N ALA A 50 -0.78 -16.41 -5.14
CA ALA A 50 -0.01 -15.26 -4.69
C ALA A 50 -0.87 -14.20 -3.98
N ILE A 51 -2.09 -13.91 -4.46
CA ILE A 51 -2.97 -12.93 -3.82
C ILE A 51 -3.57 -13.44 -2.51
N ILE A 52 -3.87 -14.76 -2.41
CA ILE A 52 -4.27 -15.41 -1.15
C ILE A 52 -3.14 -15.31 -0.12
N LEU A 53 -1.91 -15.64 -0.52
CA LEU A 53 -0.73 -15.49 0.33
C LEU A 53 -0.57 -14.04 0.79
N ALA A 54 -0.70 -13.08 -0.12
CA ALA A 54 -0.57 -11.66 0.17
C ALA A 54 -1.58 -11.18 1.22
N PHE A 55 -2.86 -11.49 1.07
CA PHE A 55 -3.87 -11.12 2.06
C PHE A 55 -3.70 -11.87 3.37
N GLY A 56 -3.24 -13.12 3.36
CA GLY A 56 -2.88 -13.87 4.56
C GLY A 56 -1.76 -13.16 5.34
N LEU A 57 -0.66 -12.78 4.65
CA LEU A 57 0.44 -12.03 5.26
C LEU A 57 -0.02 -10.67 5.81
N LEU A 58 -0.86 -9.95 5.07
CA LEU A 58 -1.40 -8.67 5.53
C LEU A 58 -2.28 -8.83 6.77
N THR A 59 -3.15 -9.83 6.80
CA THR A 59 -4.02 -10.11 7.95
C THR A 59 -3.20 -10.44 9.19
N LEU A 60 -2.24 -11.34 9.07
CA LEU A 60 -1.35 -11.72 10.18
C LEU A 60 -0.51 -10.55 10.66
N GLY A 61 0.10 -9.79 9.74
CA GLY A 61 0.93 -8.65 10.09
C GLY A 61 0.14 -7.54 10.80
N TYR A 62 -1.04 -7.18 10.31
CA TYR A 62 -1.88 -6.18 10.98
C TYR A 62 -2.43 -6.67 12.32
N PHE A 63 -2.82 -7.94 12.40
CA PHE A 63 -3.26 -8.52 13.68
C PHE A 63 -2.12 -8.51 14.71
N ALA A 64 -0.91 -8.88 14.33
CA ALA A 64 0.25 -8.86 15.21
C ALA A 64 0.58 -7.44 15.70
N LEU A 65 0.50 -6.43 14.82
CA LEU A 65 0.65 -5.01 15.21
C LEU A 65 -0.42 -4.56 16.21
N GLY A 66 -1.66 -5.04 16.06
CA GLY A 66 -2.74 -4.70 16.99
C GLY A 66 -2.60 -5.41 18.33
N ALA A 67 -2.26 -6.71 18.32
CA ALA A 67 -2.26 -7.57 19.49
C ALA A 67 -1.02 -7.40 20.37
N MET A 68 0.16 -7.18 19.77
CA MET A 68 1.45 -7.14 20.48
C MET A 68 2.29 -5.92 20.07
N PRO A 69 2.00 -4.74 20.63
CA PRO A 69 2.70 -3.48 20.26
C PRO A 69 4.08 -3.36 20.92
N VAL A 70 4.89 -4.41 20.81
CA VAL A 70 6.27 -4.45 21.32
C VAL A 70 7.27 -4.45 20.17
N LYS A 71 8.42 -3.79 20.37
CA LYS A 71 9.43 -3.59 19.31
C LYS A 71 9.84 -4.90 18.61
N ILE A 72 10.00 -5.98 19.37
CA ILE A 72 10.43 -7.29 18.87
C ILE A 72 9.39 -7.96 17.93
N VAL A 73 8.09 -7.64 18.08
CA VAL A 73 7.02 -8.14 17.22
C VAL A 73 6.71 -7.18 16.08
N VAL A 74 6.75 -5.87 16.36
CA VAL A 74 6.39 -4.85 15.39
C VAL A 74 7.34 -4.85 14.19
N LEU A 75 8.65 -4.94 14.40
CA LEU A 75 9.61 -4.91 13.30
C LEU A 75 9.44 -6.09 12.32
N PRO A 76 9.38 -7.36 12.76
CA PRO A 76 9.07 -8.47 11.86
C PRO A 76 7.69 -8.35 11.19
N SER A 77 6.68 -7.86 11.92
CA SER A 77 5.34 -7.66 11.36
C SER A 77 5.34 -6.65 10.22
N LEU A 78 6.12 -5.56 10.33
CA LEU A 78 6.28 -4.60 9.23
C LEU A 78 6.94 -5.25 8.00
N VAL A 79 7.91 -6.15 8.20
CA VAL A 79 8.51 -6.90 7.08
C VAL A 79 7.47 -7.80 6.42
N VAL A 80 6.66 -8.52 7.20
CA VAL A 80 5.56 -9.34 6.68
C VAL A 80 4.55 -8.50 5.89
N LEU A 81 4.16 -7.34 6.41
CA LEU A 81 3.27 -6.39 5.74
C LEU A 81 3.88 -5.83 4.45
N MET A 82 5.18 -5.58 4.43
CA MET A 82 5.91 -5.10 3.27
C MET A 82 5.86 -6.12 2.12
N PHE A 83 6.08 -7.40 2.42
CA PHE A 83 5.93 -8.46 1.42
C PHE A 83 4.48 -8.61 0.97
N GLY A 84 3.52 -8.72 1.89
CA GLY A 84 2.10 -8.80 1.55
C GLY A 84 1.63 -7.66 0.66
N GLY A 85 1.96 -6.42 1.03
CA GLY A 85 1.58 -5.23 0.26
C GLY A 85 2.23 -5.14 -1.12
N SER A 86 3.49 -5.58 -1.25
CA SER A 86 4.19 -5.60 -2.54
C SER A 86 3.58 -6.61 -3.52
N PHE A 87 3.15 -7.79 -3.04
CA PHE A 87 2.40 -8.76 -3.85
C PHE A 87 1.09 -8.19 -4.38
N ILE A 88 0.30 -7.52 -3.53
CA ILE A 88 -0.98 -6.92 -3.94
C ILE A 88 -0.78 -5.96 -5.11
N LYS A 89 0.21 -5.06 -5.02
CA LYS A 89 0.50 -4.10 -6.09
C LYS A 89 0.77 -4.77 -7.42
N SER A 90 1.65 -5.78 -7.43
CA SER A 90 2.06 -6.49 -8.65
C SER A 90 0.92 -7.28 -9.25
N ILE A 91 0.17 -8.03 -8.43
CA ILE A 91 -0.86 -8.93 -8.90
C ILE A 91 -2.05 -8.16 -9.47
N ILE A 92 -2.51 -7.09 -8.79
CA ILE A 92 -3.69 -6.35 -9.24
C ILE A 92 -3.37 -5.63 -10.55
N THR A 93 -2.23 -4.95 -10.66
CA THR A 93 -1.84 -4.30 -11.92
C THR A 93 -1.65 -5.32 -13.05
N GLY A 94 -1.06 -6.48 -12.77
CA GLY A 94 -0.93 -7.58 -13.71
C GLY A 94 -2.29 -8.16 -14.12
N THR A 95 -3.23 -8.30 -13.18
CA THR A 95 -4.60 -8.76 -13.46
C THR A 95 -5.31 -7.80 -14.41
N VAL A 96 -5.29 -6.50 -14.13
CA VAL A 96 -5.90 -5.48 -15.01
C VAL A 96 -5.27 -5.54 -16.40
N ALA A 97 -3.94 -5.62 -16.49
CA ALA A 97 -3.24 -5.68 -17.78
C ALA A 97 -3.62 -6.93 -18.60
N LYS A 98 -3.81 -8.09 -17.94
CA LYS A 98 -4.15 -9.37 -18.60
C LYS A 98 -5.64 -9.51 -18.94
N THR A 99 -6.51 -8.82 -18.21
CA THR A 99 -7.98 -8.88 -18.43
C THR A 99 -8.52 -7.78 -19.33
N THR A 100 -7.68 -6.85 -19.77
CA THR A 100 -8.04 -5.76 -20.67
C THR A 100 -7.35 -5.88 -22.02
N THR A 101 -8.04 -5.48 -23.10
CA THR A 101 -7.47 -5.32 -24.44
C THR A 101 -6.78 -3.96 -24.56
N GLU A 102 -6.06 -3.71 -25.64
CA GLU A 102 -5.45 -2.40 -25.90
C GLU A 102 -6.45 -1.26 -25.88
N LEU A 103 -7.64 -1.49 -26.46
CA LEU A 103 -8.73 -0.51 -26.52
C LEU A 103 -9.38 -0.22 -25.17
N THR A 104 -9.41 -1.20 -24.26
CA THR A 104 -10.09 -1.08 -22.96
C THR A 104 -9.11 -0.87 -21.79
N ARG A 105 -7.80 -0.89 -22.04
CA ARG A 105 -6.76 -0.85 -21.01
C ARG A 105 -6.81 0.44 -20.19
N ALA A 106 -6.95 1.59 -20.85
CA ALA A 106 -7.04 2.88 -20.17
C ALA A 106 -8.24 2.91 -19.20
N ARG A 107 -9.41 2.46 -19.66
CA ARG A 107 -10.63 2.36 -18.86
C ARG A 107 -10.48 1.37 -17.70
N GLY A 108 -9.86 0.20 -17.95
CA GLY A 108 -9.58 -0.78 -16.90
C GLY A 108 -8.72 -0.23 -15.78
N PHE A 109 -7.62 0.46 -16.11
CA PHE A 109 -6.78 1.12 -15.11
C PHE A 109 -7.49 2.29 -14.41
N SER A 110 -8.33 3.05 -15.12
CA SER A 110 -9.12 4.13 -14.51
C SER A 110 -10.07 3.59 -13.43
N ILE A 111 -10.81 2.53 -13.73
CA ILE A 111 -11.69 1.87 -12.75
C ILE A 111 -10.87 1.34 -11.56
N PHE A 112 -9.74 0.70 -11.84
CA PHE A 112 -8.84 0.21 -10.78
C PHE A 112 -8.38 1.35 -9.85
N TYR A 113 -7.88 2.45 -10.40
CA TYR A 113 -7.46 3.61 -9.59
C TYR A 113 -8.63 4.27 -8.87
N GLY A 114 -9.80 4.34 -9.47
CA GLY A 114 -11.03 4.80 -8.82
C GLY A 114 -11.33 3.95 -7.57
N MET A 115 -11.33 2.62 -7.70
CA MET A 115 -11.60 1.70 -6.58
C MET A 115 -10.52 1.76 -5.49
N VAL A 116 -9.25 1.93 -5.85
CA VAL A 116 -8.16 2.15 -4.87
C VAL A 116 -8.43 3.41 -4.05
N ASN A 117 -8.88 4.50 -4.69
CA ASN A 117 -9.18 5.75 -4.00
C ASN A 117 -10.47 5.67 -3.15
N VAL A 118 -11.50 4.93 -3.59
CA VAL A 118 -12.66 4.61 -2.75
C VAL A 118 -12.21 3.89 -1.47
N GLY A 119 -11.38 2.85 -1.59
CA GLY A 119 -10.83 2.14 -0.44
C GLY A 119 -9.98 3.03 0.47
N ALA A 120 -9.15 3.90 -0.11
CA ALA A 120 -8.33 4.86 0.64
C ALA A 120 -9.18 5.90 1.38
N PHE A 121 -10.24 6.40 0.75
CA PHE A 121 -11.20 7.33 1.35
C PHE A 121 -11.92 6.68 2.54
N LEU A 122 -12.53 5.53 2.35
CA LEU A 122 -13.23 4.81 3.41
C LEU A 122 -12.29 4.45 4.56
N GLY A 123 -11.11 3.92 4.24
CA GLY A 123 -10.13 3.54 5.26
C GLY A 123 -9.71 4.70 6.16
N LYS A 124 -9.48 5.89 5.60
CA LYS A 124 -9.12 7.08 6.39
C LYS A 124 -10.33 7.66 7.13
N THR A 125 -11.52 7.62 6.52
CA THR A 125 -12.76 8.06 7.17
C THR A 125 -13.01 7.29 8.46
N PHE A 126 -12.83 5.98 8.45
CA PHE A 126 -12.99 5.16 9.65
C PHE A 126 -11.78 5.24 10.61
N ALA A 127 -10.58 5.55 10.13
CA ALA A 127 -9.39 5.66 10.98
C ALA A 127 -9.53 6.75 12.06
N TYR A 128 -10.17 7.88 11.75
CA TYR A 128 -10.37 8.98 12.70
C TYR A 128 -11.19 8.58 13.93
N PRO A 129 -12.46 8.10 13.81
CA PRO A 129 -13.24 7.68 14.97
C PRO A 129 -12.62 6.50 15.71
N LEU A 130 -11.95 5.57 15.02
CA LEU A 130 -11.25 4.48 15.66
C LEU A 130 -10.12 4.99 16.55
N ARG A 131 -9.31 5.93 16.05
CA ARG A 131 -8.22 6.54 16.82
C ARG A 131 -8.73 7.27 18.06
N LEU A 132 -9.80 8.04 17.93
CA LEU A 132 -10.34 8.83 19.05
C LEU A 132 -10.98 7.97 20.14
N ASN A 133 -11.78 6.97 19.76
CA ASN A 133 -12.59 6.21 20.71
C ASN A 133 -11.84 4.98 21.28
N TRP A 134 -10.94 4.36 20.48
CA TRP A 134 -10.28 3.11 20.84
C TRP A 134 -8.75 3.13 20.68
N GLY A 135 -8.18 4.30 20.35
CA GLY A 135 -6.76 4.49 20.22
C GLY A 135 -6.16 3.96 18.90
N LEU A 136 -4.86 4.20 18.71
CA LEU A 136 -4.14 3.88 17.47
C LEU A 136 -4.06 2.38 17.15
N GLN A 137 -4.09 1.51 18.16
CA GLN A 137 -4.06 0.05 17.97
C GLN A 137 -5.30 -0.45 17.23
N SER A 138 -6.47 0.15 17.45
CA SER A 138 -7.72 -0.23 16.81
C SER A 138 -7.68 -0.12 15.29
N ILE A 139 -6.88 0.81 14.75
CA ILE A 139 -6.66 0.95 13.30
C ILE A 139 -6.00 -0.30 12.72
N ASN A 140 -5.11 -0.94 13.47
CA ASN A 140 -4.46 -2.17 13.02
C ASN A 140 -5.44 -3.36 13.04
N PHE A 141 -6.28 -3.48 14.07
CA PHE A 141 -7.34 -4.50 14.09
C PHE A 141 -8.38 -4.29 13.00
N TYR A 142 -8.76 -3.03 12.72
CA TYR A 142 -9.62 -2.70 11.60
C TYR A 142 -8.97 -3.13 10.26
N ALA A 143 -7.69 -2.83 10.06
CA ALA A 143 -6.97 -3.25 8.87
C ALA A 143 -6.87 -4.78 8.75
N ALA A 144 -6.63 -5.49 9.86
CA ALA A 144 -6.64 -6.95 9.90
C ALA A 144 -8.00 -7.53 9.50
N ALA A 145 -9.09 -6.97 10.03
CA ALA A 145 -10.45 -7.39 9.68
C ALA A 145 -10.76 -7.17 8.20
N MET A 146 -10.40 -5.99 7.65
CA MET A 146 -10.62 -5.68 6.23
C MET A 146 -9.79 -6.58 5.31
N THR A 147 -8.53 -6.87 5.66
CA THR A 147 -7.69 -7.78 4.89
C THR A 147 -8.15 -9.24 5.00
N LEU A 148 -8.71 -9.65 6.14
CA LEU A 148 -9.35 -10.96 6.31
C LEU A 148 -10.61 -11.10 5.43
N ILE A 149 -11.47 -10.09 5.40
CA ILE A 149 -12.63 -10.06 4.51
C ILE A 149 -12.16 -10.15 3.05
N ALA A 150 -11.14 -9.39 2.67
CA ALA A 150 -10.57 -9.45 1.33
C ALA A 150 -9.99 -10.84 1.02
N LEU A 151 -9.32 -11.50 1.98
CA LEU A 151 -8.83 -12.87 1.86
C LEU A 151 -9.96 -13.85 1.55
N VAL A 152 -11.07 -13.76 2.29
CA VAL A 152 -12.24 -14.61 2.10
C VAL A 152 -12.86 -14.37 0.72
N LEU A 153 -13.06 -13.10 0.33
CA LEU A 153 -13.60 -12.75 -0.99
C LEU A 153 -12.70 -13.26 -2.13
N VAL A 154 -11.40 -13.07 -2.02
CA VAL A 154 -10.44 -13.57 -3.02
C VAL A 154 -10.45 -15.10 -3.07
N TYR A 155 -10.49 -15.77 -1.94
CA TYR A 155 -10.52 -17.23 -1.90
C TYR A 155 -11.73 -17.82 -2.66
N PHE A 156 -12.92 -17.23 -2.52
CA PHE A 156 -14.12 -17.72 -3.16
C PHE A 156 -14.34 -17.19 -4.58
N PHE A 157 -14.03 -15.91 -4.84
CA PHE A 157 -14.45 -15.22 -6.07
C PHE A 157 -13.32 -14.96 -7.06
N TYR A 158 -12.04 -14.93 -6.62
CA TYR A 158 -10.96 -14.62 -7.54
C TYR A 158 -10.67 -15.83 -8.45
N LYS A 159 -10.98 -15.68 -9.73
CA LYS A 159 -10.65 -16.67 -10.76
C LYS A 159 -9.18 -16.53 -11.14
N ASN A 160 -8.51 -17.67 -11.36
CA ASN A 160 -7.12 -17.65 -11.81
C ASN A 160 -7.05 -17.02 -13.20
N VAL A 161 -6.45 -15.86 -13.29
CA VAL A 161 -6.06 -15.29 -14.56
C VAL A 161 -4.76 -15.98 -14.93
N ASN A 162 -4.73 -16.76 -16.01
CA ASN A 162 -3.61 -17.59 -16.41
C ASN A 162 -2.30 -16.80 -16.32
N ALA A 163 -1.53 -17.12 -15.32
CA ALA A 163 -0.11 -16.92 -15.40
C ALA A 163 0.35 -17.98 -16.41
N ASP A 164 0.71 -17.55 -17.61
CA ASP A 164 1.30 -18.43 -18.62
C ASP A 164 2.63 -18.93 -18.11
N GLY A 165 2.71 -19.79 -17.15
CA GLY A 165 3.81 -20.52 -16.52
C GLY A 165 5.27 -20.16 -16.81
N GLU A 166 5.52 -19.27 -17.73
CA GLU A 166 6.79 -18.66 -18.11
C GLU A 166 7.02 -17.37 -17.30
N GLY A 167 6.92 -17.49 -15.97
CA GLY A 167 7.26 -16.38 -15.06
C GLY A 167 8.68 -15.88 -15.36
N LYS A 168 8.83 -14.57 -15.50
CA LYS A 168 10.15 -13.96 -15.66
C LYS A 168 11.08 -14.46 -14.55
N SER A 169 12.21 -15.03 -14.93
CA SER A 169 13.23 -15.43 -13.98
C SER A 169 13.65 -14.21 -13.12
N LEU A 170 14.00 -14.42 -11.86
CA LEU A 170 14.60 -13.36 -11.03
C LEU A 170 15.80 -12.70 -11.73
N LYS A 171 16.57 -13.47 -12.48
CA LYS A 171 17.67 -12.97 -13.32
C LYS A 171 17.17 -11.98 -14.37
N THR A 172 16.14 -12.33 -15.13
CA THR A 172 15.55 -11.45 -16.15
C THR A 172 14.95 -10.17 -15.53
N THR A 173 14.36 -10.29 -14.34
CA THR A 173 13.84 -9.14 -13.59
C THR A 173 14.96 -8.21 -13.15
N TRP A 174 16.08 -8.78 -12.67
CA TRP A 174 17.26 -8.01 -12.29
C TRP A 174 17.94 -7.34 -13.49
N GLU A 175 18.09 -8.04 -14.60
CA GLU A 175 18.60 -7.46 -15.84
C GLU A 175 17.71 -6.31 -16.34
N GLY A 176 16.39 -6.46 -16.24
CA GLY A 176 15.45 -5.38 -16.54
C GLY A 176 15.65 -4.16 -15.64
N PHE A 177 15.86 -4.38 -14.33
CA PHE A 177 16.16 -3.30 -13.38
C PHE A 177 17.46 -2.57 -13.76
N ILE A 178 18.52 -3.30 -14.07
CA ILE A 178 19.80 -2.71 -14.52
C ILE A 178 19.61 -1.86 -15.78
N ARG A 179 18.83 -2.32 -16.75
CA ARG A 179 18.52 -1.53 -17.97
C ARG A 179 17.83 -0.21 -17.65
N VAL A 180 16.94 -0.19 -16.65
CA VAL A 180 16.26 1.05 -16.24
C VAL A 180 17.25 2.03 -15.63
N ILE A 181 18.09 1.60 -14.70
CA ILE A 181 19.04 2.49 -14.01
C ILE A 181 20.22 2.92 -14.88
N THR A 182 20.51 2.20 -15.96
CA THR A 182 21.53 2.60 -16.95
C THR A 182 20.98 3.53 -18.05
N ASN A 183 19.68 3.66 -18.19
CA ASN A 183 19.05 4.57 -19.13
C ASN A 183 18.92 5.97 -18.52
N ILE A 184 19.81 6.90 -18.91
CA ILE A 184 19.86 8.26 -18.34
C ILE A 184 18.52 9.02 -18.45
N ARG A 185 17.77 8.83 -19.55
CA ARG A 185 16.47 9.50 -19.75
C ARG A 185 15.45 9.03 -18.71
N LEU A 186 15.41 7.72 -18.44
CA LEU A 186 14.54 7.13 -17.42
C LEU A 186 14.99 7.55 -16.02
N VAL A 187 16.28 7.61 -15.75
CA VAL A 187 16.82 8.06 -14.47
C VAL A 187 16.43 9.51 -14.19
N VAL A 188 16.60 10.42 -15.16
CA VAL A 188 16.18 11.82 -15.01
C VAL A 188 14.69 11.92 -14.77
N LEU A 189 13.86 11.18 -15.51
CA LEU A 189 12.41 11.14 -15.28
C LEU A 189 12.07 10.65 -13.85
N ILE A 190 12.73 9.58 -13.39
CA ILE A 190 12.57 9.07 -12.03
C ILE A 190 12.91 10.14 -11.00
N PHE A 191 13.99 10.89 -11.15
CA PHE A 191 14.36 11.98 -10.25
C PHE A 191 13.30 13.08 -10.17
N ILE A 192 12.77 13.52 -11.33
CA ILE A 192 11.71 14.54 -11.38
C ILE A 192 10.45 14.05 -10.64
N VAL A 193 10.01 12.82 -10.95
CA VAL A 193 8.82 12.22 -10.33
C VAL A 193 9.05 11.96 -8.84
N THR A 194 10.26 11.59 -8.44
CA THR A 194 10.63 11.38 -7.03
C THR A 194 10.47 12.69 -6.22
N GLY A 195 10.87 13.84 -6.79
CA GLY A 195 10.67 15.13 -6.12
C GLY A 195 9.20 15.39 -5.76
N PHE A 196 8.28 15.14 -6.69
CA PHE A 196 6.83 15.21 -6.42
C PHE A 196 6.40 14.25 -5.31
N TRP A 197 6.82 12.98 -5.39
CA TRP A 197 6.42 11.96 -4.41
C TRP A 197 7.01 12.19 -3.02
N ILE A 198 8.19 12.81 -2.89
CA ILE A 198 8.75 13.21 -1.60
C ILE A 198 7.79 14.17 -0.89
N ILE A 199 7.31 15.19 -1.59
CA ILE A 199 6.35 16.17 -1.04
C ILE A 199 5.03 15.47 -0.68
N GLN A 200 4.50 14.67 -1.59
CA GLN A 200 3.24 13.95 -1.40
C GLN A 200 3.28 12.98 -0.20
N HIS A 201 4.42 12.33 0.04
CA HIS A 201 4.56 11.43 1.18
C HIS A 201 4.54 12.15 2.54
N GLN A 202 4.88 13.45 2.59
CA GLN A 202 4.80 14.21 3.84
C GLN A 202 3.36 14.35 4.38
N LEU A 203 2.35 14.25 3.51
CA LEU A 203 0.94 14.15 3.95
C LEU A 203 0.65 12.95 4.85
N TYR A 204 1.48 11.93 4.81
CA TYR A 204 1.30 10.71 5.60
C TYR A 204 2.35 10.55 6.71
N ALA A 205 3.55 11.05 6.50
CA ALA A 205 4.66 10.87 7.42
C ALA A 205 4.73 11.99 8.49
N THR A 206 4.68 13.24 8.07
CA THR A 206 4.96 14.40 8.93
C THR A 206 3.68 15.15 9.32
N MET A 207 2.77 15.37 8.36
CA MET A 207 1.58 16.20 8.58
C MET A 207 0.71 15.71 9.74
N PRO A 208 0.43 14.41 9.95
CA PRO A 208 -0.37 13.97 11.08
C PRO A 208 0.21 14.36 12.44
N LYS A 209 1.53 14.23 12.60
CA LYS A 209 2.21 14.64 13.83
C LYS A 209 2.17 16.15 14.02
N TYR A 210 2.42 16.90 12.95
CA TYR A 210 2.37 18.37 12.98
C TYR A 210 0.99 18.87 13.39
N VAL A 211 -0.07 18.39 12.74
CA VAL A 211 -1.46 18.79 13.04
C VAL A 211 -1.83 18.48 14.48
N LEU A 212 -1.54 17.27 14.97
CA LEU A 212 -1.85 16.91 16.35
C LEU A 212 -1.07 17.71 17.39
N ARG A 213 0.16 18.15 17.06
CA ARG A 213 0.97 19.01 17.95
C ARG A 213 0.51 20.46 17.99
N THR A 214 0.05 21.00 16.85
CA THR A 214 -0.29 22.43 16.72
C THR A 214 -1.74 22.71 17.01
N VAL A 215 -2.66 21.82 16.60
CA VAL A 215 -4.12 22.00 16.73
C VAL A 215 -4.65 21.24 17.93
N GLY A 216 -4.02 20.11 18.30
CA GLY A 216 -4.43 19.27 19.43
C GLY A 216 -4.93 17.90 19.02
N GLU A 217 -5.12 17.03 20.03
CA GLU A 217 -5.47 15.59 19.84
C GLU A 217 -6.86 15.37 19.19
N GLY A 218 -7.76 16.32 19.29
CA GLY A 218 -9.07 16.28 18.64
C GLY A 218 -9.04 16.59 17.14
N ALA A 219 -7.89 17.03 16.61
CA ALA A 219 -7.75 17.30 15.19
C ALA A 219 -7.82 16.02 14.35
N SER A 220 -8.22 16.17 13.09
CA SER A 220 -8.47 15.06 12.16
C SER A 220 -7.54 15.08 10.93
N PRO A 221 -6.23 14.79 11.10
CA PRO A 221 -5.30 14.74 9.97
C PRO A 221 -5.71 13.70 8.93
N GLU A 222 -6.42 12.65 9.34
CA GLU A 222 -6.97 11.62 8.46
C GLU A 222 -7.95 12.21 7.43
N TRP A 223 -8.77 13.17 7.85
CA TRP A 223 -9.74 13.82 6.97
C TRP A 223 -9.08 14.83 6.03
N ILE A 224 -8.05 15.54 6.50
CA ILE A 224 -7.25 16.42 5.63
C ILE A 224 -6.63 15.59 4.49
N ALA A 225 -6.02 14.44 4.81
CA ALA A 225 -5.45 13.55 3.82
C ALA A 225 -6.50 12.84 2.94
N ASN A 226 -7.80 12.94 3.27
CA ASN A 226 -8.89 12.35 2.50
C ASN A 226 -9.34 13.19 1.31
N VAL A 227 -8.94 14.46 1.25
CA VAL A 227 -9.29 15.35 0.12
C VAL A 227 -8.77 14.77 -1.20
N ASN A 228 -7.54 14.30 -1.24
CA ASN A 228 -6.95 13.71 -2.46
C ASN A 228 -7.74 12.49 -2.96
N PRO A 229 -7.94 11.39 -2.20
CA PRO A 229 -8.71 10.25 -2.71
C PRO A 229 -10.16 10.60 -3.03
N PHE A 230 -10.77 11.56 -2.33
CA PHE A 230 -12.11 12.05 -2.67
C PHE A 230 -12.16 12.66 -4.06
N VAL A 231 -11.25 13.58 -4.37
CA VAL A 231 -11.18 14.21 -5.69
C VAL A 231 -10.88 13.17 -6.77
N VAL A 232 -9.92 12.28 -6.55
CA VAL A 232 -9.57 11.26 -7.55
C VAL A 232 -10.74 10.30 -7.80
N MET A 233 -11.41 9.78 -6.78
CA MET A 233 -12.52 8.84 -6.97
C MET A 233 -13.70 9.45 -7.72
N THR A 234 -13.91 10.76 -7.59
CA THR A 234 -15.02 11.46 -8.26
C THR A 234 -14.67 11.89 -9.69
N THR A 235 -13.40 12.17 -9.99
CA THR A 235 -13.01 12.76 -11.27
C THR A 235 -12.36 11.78 -12.23
N VAL A 236 -11.68 10.74 -11.74
CA VAL A 236 -10.86 9.84 -12.59
C VAL A 236 -11.69 9.12 -13.65
N VAL A 237 -12.89 8.67 -13.32
CA VAL A 237 -13.77 7.96 -14.26
C VAL A 237 -14.32 8.93 -15.31
N ILE A 238 -14.68 10.15 -14.91
CA ILE A 238 -15.20 11.19 -15.80
C ILE A 238 -14.13 11.59 -16.82
N ILE A 239 -12.92 11.90 -16.34
CA ILE A 239 -11.81 12.32 -17.22
C ILE A 239 -11.41 11.23 -18.22
N THR A 240 -11.51 9.96 -17.83
CA THR A 240 -11.11 8.85 -18.71
C THR A 240 -12.21 8.44 -19.68
N SER A 241 -13.44 8.94 -19.50
CA SER A 241 -14.57 8.68 -20.41
C SER A 241 -14.74 9.78 -21.47
N LEU A 242 -14.04 10.90 -21.32
CA LEU A 242 -13.92 11.97 -22.32
C LEU A 242 -12.81 11.64 -23.32
#